data_2359e1f5ea782d83b19f252b25b8b730
#
_entry.id   2359e1f5ea782d83b19f252b25b8b730
#
_cell.length_a   1.000
_cell.length_b   1.000
_cell.length_c   1.000
_cell.angle_alpha   90.00
_cell.angle_beta   90.00
_cell.angle_gamma   90.00
#
_symmetry.space_group_name_H-M   'P 1'
#
loop_
_entity.id
_entity.type
_entity.pdbx_description
1 polymer ?
#
loop_
_entity_poly.entity_id
_entity_poly.type
_entity_poly.pdbx_seq_one_letter_code
_entity_poly.pdbx_strand_id
1 'polypeptide(L)'
;MSERIFVTGGCGVNGSWVVRDLLERGFEVSSFDHSSDTSLMPDLRGAFELLVGDIRDGALVSRLVHQRKPAAIVHLAALVGYPQGRPDPKLVYDVNLGGTLNVLEAAIVGDVPRVVFTSSKSAYGVVTGAHARPTYQPVPETHVGLPAPASFLSMYGHAKVAGEGLGFNYCAAFGIDFFALRFATICAPGKLARHGPMSVHSRLIENGMLGVPTTFGQGGDERDDIVYVRDVAQAIGRAVTTSHRGAEIYNVGQGRPFGLKDMATAIQRRFPGAVCNVGPGYDFMKVGFGAYNVLDISKAGAQLGYAPQYDLDAMVGDYVAALERFGITPMAS
;
A
#
# COMPACT_ATOMS: atom_id res chain seq x y z
N MET A 1 13.19 -25.41 10.80
CA MET A 1 13.33 -24.68 9.52
C MET A 1 12.43 -23.45 9.65
N SER A 2 12.91 -22.28 9.24
CA SER A 2 12.11 -21.06 9.20
C SER A 2 10.97 -21.23 8.19
N GLU A 3 9.79 -20.69 8.50
CA GLU A 3 8.67 -20.70 7.57
C GLU A 3 8.94 -19.74 6.41
N ARG A 4 8.51 -20.15 5.21
CA ARG A 4 8.68 -19.34 3.99
C ARG A 4 7.43 -18.56 3.68
N ILE A 5 7.59 -17.29 3.30
CA ILE A 5 6.52 -16.41 2.81
C ILE A 5 6.77 -16.10 1.34
N PHE A 6 5.74 -16.27 0.51
CA PHE A 6 5.78 -15.90 -0.90
C PHE A 6 5.18 -14.50 -1.08
N VAL A 7 5.99 -13.56 -1.55
CA VAL A 7 5.59 -12.15 -1.70
C VAL A 7 5.51 -11.80 -3.18
N THR A 8 4.34 -11.44 -3.69
CA THR A 8 4.22 -10.89 -5.04
C THR A 8 4.34 -9.38 -5.03
N GLY A 9 5.02 -8.78 -6.01
CA GLY A 9 5.28 -7.35 -6.03
C GLY A 9 6.35 -6.90 -5.03
N GLY A 10 7.26 -7.80 -4.63
CA GLY A 10 8.24 -7.53 -3.59
C GLY A 10 9.33 -6.52 -3.98
N CYS A 11 9.59 -6.30 -5.27
CA CYS A 11 10.52 -5.26 -5.74
C CYS A 11 9.87 -3.86 -5.80
N GLY A 12 8.56 -3.77 -5.60
CA GLY A 12 7.83 -2.51 -5.53
C GLY A 12 8.15 -1.70 -4.27
N VAL A 13 7.67 -0.44 -4.22
CA VAL A 13 7.90 0.46 -3.08
C VAL A 13 7.45 -0.17 -1.76
N ASN A 14 6.19 -0.60 -1.68
CA ASN A 14 5.68 -1.22 -0.45
C ASN A 14 6.27 -2.62 -0.23
N GLY A 15 6.45 -3.38 -1.32
CA GLY A 15 7.00 -4.74 -1.27
C GLY A 15 8.39 -4.80 -0.67
N SER A 16 9.26 -3.84 -0.97
CA SER A 16 10.61 -3.77 -0.43
C SER A 16 10.64 -3.66 1.10
N TRP A 17 9.69 -2.94 1.68
CA TRP A 17 9.55 -2.82 3.14
C TRP A 17 8.90 -4.05 3.77
N VAL A 18 7.96 -4.69 3.06
CA VAL A 18 7.35 -5.95 3.50
C VAL A 18 8.38 -7.08 3.51
N VAL A 19 9.20 -7.20 2.45
CA VAL A 19 10.28 -8.19 2.42
C VAL A 19 11.24 -7.97 3.60
N ARG A 20 11.59 -6.72 3.90
CA ARG A 20 12.45 -6.37 5.03
C ARG A 20 11.84 -6.77 6.38
N ASP A 21 10.58 -6.38 6.65
CA ASP A 21 9.88 -6.72 7.90
C ASP A 21 9.76 -8.24 8.10
N LEU A 22 9.45 -8.99 7.03
CA LEU A 22 9.34 -10.45 7.10
C LEU A 22 10.69 -11.12 7.39
N LEU A 23 11.78 -10.64 6.79
CA LEU A 23 13.14 -11.13 7.09
C LEU A 23 13.54 -10.79 8.53
N GLU A 24 13.24 -9.57 9.02
CA GLU A 24 13.49 -9.16 10.40
C GLU A 24 12.70 -10.00 11.42
N ARG A 25 11.54 -10.54 11.03
CA ARG A 25 10.75 -11.50 11.81
C ARG A 25 11.28 -12.94 11.75
N GLY A 26 12.32 -13.20 10.95
CA GLY A 26 12.96 -14.51 10.83
C GLY A 26 12.32 -15.44 9.79
N PHE A 27 11.47 -14.94 8.90
CA PHE A 27 10.93 -15.73 7.78
C PHE A 27 11.94 -15.85 6.65
N GLU A 28 11.87 -16.96 5.90
CA GLU A 28 12.44 -17.02 4.57
C GLU A 28 11.47 -16.35 3.59
N VAL A 29 12.00 -15.54 2.66
CA VAL A 29 11.17 -14.82 1.69
C VAL A 29 11.51 -15.22 0.26
N SER A 30 10.48 -15.62 -0.51
CA SER A 30 10.53 -15.72 -1.97
C SER A 30 9.75 -14.55 -2.55
N SER A 31 10.44 -13.60 -3.15
CA SER A 31 9.86 -12.40 -3.77
C SER A 31 9.64 -12.64 -5.25
N PHE A 32 8.39 -12.61 -5.71
CA PHE A 32 8.01 -12.72 -7.11
C PHE A 32 7.61 -11.35 -7.66
N ASP A 33 8.27 -10.91 -8.73
CA ASP A 33 8.01 -9.61 -9.34
C ASP A 33 8.23 -9.66 -10.86
N HIS A 34 7.62 -8.74 -11.61
CA HIS A 34 7.89 -8.58 -13.03
C HIS A 34 9.24 -7.89 -13.30
N SER A 35 9.80 -7.25 -12.30
CA SER A 35 11.07 -6.53 -12.35
C SER A 35 12.13 -7.22 -11.51
N SER A 36 13.38 -7.19 -11.99
CA SER A 36 14.55 -7.58 -11.21
C SER A 36 15.21 -6.42 -10.46
N ASP A 37 14.60 -5.24 -10.49
CA ASP A 37 15.16 -4.04 -9.87
C ASP A 37 14.98 -4.04 -8.34
N THR A 38 16.06 -4.34 -7.64
CA THR A 38 16.16 -4.35 -6.18
C THR A 38 16.81 -3.09 -5.61
N SER A 39 16.83 -1.98 -6.35
CA SER A 39 17.47 -0.72 -5.94
C SER A 39 16.90 -0.13 -4.64
N LEU A 40 15.67 -0.49 -4.25
CA LEU A 40 15.07 -0.12 -2.96
C LEU A 40 15.50 -1.05 -1.80
N MET A 41 16.29 -2.09 -2.07
CA MET A 41 16.71 -3.11 -1.11
C MET A 41 18.20 -3.46 -1.24
N PRO A 42 19.12 -2.48 -1.35
CA PRO A 42 20.54 -2.79 -1.56
C PRO A 42 21.17 -3.52 -0.37
N ASP A 43 20.60 -3.31 0.82
CA ASP A 43 20.99 -3.94 2.09
C ASP A 43 20.51 -5.39 2.24
N LEU A 44 19.55 -5.83 1.43
CA LEU A 44 18.98 -7.18 1.46
C LEU A 44 19.51 -8.11 0.35
N ARG A 45 20.57 -7.70 -0.32
CA ARG A 45 21.16 -8.50 -1.42
C ARG A 45 21.58 -9.89 -0.92
N GLY A 46 20.97 -10.93 -1.50
CA GLY A 46 21.21 -12.32 -1.10
C GLY A 46 20.46 -12.79 0.16
N ALA A 47 19.66 -11.92 0.81
CA ALA A 47 18.87 -12.29 1.98
C ALA A 47 17.52 -12.94 1.65
N PHE A 48 17.06 -12.82 0.41
CA PHE A 48 15.80 -13.40 -0.06
C PHE A 48 15.96 -13.99 -1.47
N GLU A 49 15.04 -14.87 -1.84
CA GLU A 49 14.99 -15.42 -3.20
C GLU A 49 14.21 -14.48 -4.11
N LEU A 50 14.82 -14.02 -5.21
CA LEU A 50 14.14 -13.22 -6.23
C LEU A 50 13.70 -14.11 -7.40
N LEU A 51 12.41 -14.05 -7.72
CA LEU A 51 11.76 -14.76 -8.81
C LEU A 51 11.17 -13.74 -9.78
N VAL A 52 11.59 -13.78 -11.03
CA VAL A 52 11.10 -12.82 -12.04
C VAL A 52 10.05 -13.49 -12.93
N GLY A 53 8.90 -12.82 -13.07
CA GLY A 53 7.81 -13.30 -13.91
C GLY A 53 6.59 -12.39 -13.88
N ASP A 54 5.63 -12.66 -14.76
CA ASP A 54 4.38 -11.90 -14.85
C ASP A 54 3.29 -12.57 -13.99
N ILE A 55 2.60 -11.80 -13.17
CA ILE A 55 1.51 -12.29 -12.33
C ILE A 55 0.31 -12.82 -13.15
N ARG A 56 0.22 -12.43 -14.42
CA ARG A 56 -0.79 -12.92 -15.36
C ARG A 56 -0.51 -14.35 -15.85
N ASP A 57 0.71 -14.84 -15.69
CA ASP A 57 1.07 -16.24 -15.99
C ASP A 57 0.71 -17.14 -14.80
N GLY A 58 -0.55 -17.55 -14.71
CA GLY A 58 -1.06 -18.39 -13.63
C GLY A 58 -0.34 -19.74 -13.52
N ALA A 59 0.10 -20.31 -14.65
CA ALA A 59 0.84 -21.58 -14.65
C ALA A 59 2.21 -21.42 -13.99
N LEU A 60 2.91 -20.31 -14.28
CA LEU A 60 4.18 -19.98 -13.62
C LEU A 60 3.98 -19.76 -12.13
N VAL A 61 2.99 -18.93 -11.73
CA VAL A 61 2.71 -18.61 -10.32
C VAL A 61 2.40 -19.91 -9.54
N SER A 62 1.48 -20.75 -10.03
CA SER A 62 1.11 -22.02 -9.40
C SER A 62 2.31 -22.96 -9.26
N ARG A 63 3.13 -23.13 -10.30
CA ARG A 63 4.34 -23.94 -10.25
C ARG A 63 5.33 -23.43 -9.19
N LEU A 64 5.57 -22.11 -9.14
CA LEU A 64 6.51 -21.52 -8.21
C LEU A 64 6.04 -21.66 -6.75
N VAL A 65 4.75 -21.43 -6.47
CA VAL A 65 4.15 -21.59 -5.15
C VAL A 65 4.21 -23.05 -4.71
N HIS A 66 3.79 -24.00 -5.58
CA HIS A 66 3.82 -25.43 -5.29
C HIS A 66 5.24 -25.95 -4.96
N GLN A 67 6.26 -25.48 -5.68
CA GLN A 67 7.65 -25.88 -5.43
C GLN A 67 8.19 -25.37 -4.09
N ARG A 68 7.74 -24.20 -3.63
CA ARG A 68 8.26 -23.53 -2.43
C ARG A 68 7.46 -23.78 -1.17
N LYS A 69 6.21 -24.23 -1.31
CA LYS A 69 5.30 -24.58 -0.21
C LYS A 69 5.31 -23.50 0.91
N PRO A 70 4.98 -22.24 0.59
CA PRO A 70 5.04 -21.19 1.58
C PRO A 70 3.93 -21.35 2.63
N ALA A 71 4.20 -20.89 3.86
CA ALA A 71 3.22 -20.83 4.95
C ALA A 71 2.13 -19.78 4.69
N ALA A 72 2.44 -18.74 3.90
CA ALA A 72 1.47 -17.75 3.46
C ALA A 72 1.93 -17.08 2.15
N ILE A 73 0.96 -16.49 1.43
CA ILE A 73 1.21 -15.59 0.31
C ILE A 73 0.84 -14.18 0.72
N VAL A 74 1.73 -13.21 0.47
CA VAL A 74 1.44 -11.78 0.57
C VAL A 74 1.33 -11.22 -0.84
N HIS A 75 0.13 -10.79 -1.23
CA HIS A 75 -0.14 -10.34 -2.59
C HIS A 75 -0.16 -8.81 -2.68
N LEU A 76 0.99 -8.22 -3.12
CA LEU A 76 1.13 -6.78 -3.36
C LEU A 76 1.17 -6.42 -4.85
N ALA A 77 1.43 -7.38 -5.74
CA ALA A 77 1.53 -7.10 -7.17
C ALA A 77 0.26 -6.42 -7.69
N ALA A 78 0.39 -5.19 -8.16
CA ALA A 78 -0.71 -4.41 -8.71
C ALA A 78 -0.19 -3.23 -9.54
N LEU A 79 -0.96 -2.82 -10.54
CA LEU A 79 -0.79 -1.54 -11.22
C LEU A 79 -1.56 -0.45 -10.45
N VAL A 80 -0.83 0.57 -9.99
CA VAL A 80 -1.37 1.74 -9.27
C VAL A 80 -1.42 2.99 -10.14
N GLY A 81 -1.22 2.86 -11.43
CA GLY A 81 -1.25 3.90 -12.46
C GLY A 81 -1.29 3.26 -13.85
N TYR A 82 -1.56 4.06 -14.87
CA TYR A 82 -1.41 3.59 -16.25
C TYR A 82 0.08 3.54 -16.62
N PRO A 83 0.60 2.40 -17.08
CA PRO A 83 1.95 2.33 -17.60
C PRO A 83 2.17 3.40 -18.69
N GLN A 84 3.27 4.15 -18.59
CA GLN A 84 3.63 5.20 -19.57
C GLN A 84 2.56 6.30 -19.74
N GLY A 85 1.65 6.48 -18.77
CA GLY A 85 0.59 7.48 -18.82
C GLY A 85 -0.51 7.22 -19.86
N ARG A 86 -0.51 6.08 -20.53
CA ARG A 86 -1.54 5.72 -21.53
C ARG A 86 -2.63 4.87 -20.89
N PRO A 87 -3.92 5.25 -21.05
CA PRO A 87 -5.02 4.45 -20.54
C PRO A 87 -5.04 3.05 -21.16
N ASP A 88 -4.95 2.03 -20.32
CA ASP A 88 -5.14 0.63 -20.68
C ASP A 88 -5.95 -0.09 -19.58
N PRO A 89 -7.27 0.08 -19.59
CA PRO A 89 -8.15 -0.56 -18.61
C PRO A 89 -8.02 -2.07 -18.57
N LYS A 90 -7.86 -2.69 -19.74
CA LYS A 90 -7.73 -4.15 -19.83
C LYS A 90 -6.49 -4.63 -19.08
N LEU A 91 -5.35 -4.01 -19.30
CA LEU A 91 -4.12 -4.37 -18.59
C LEU A 91 -4.25 -4.22 -17.08
N VAL A 92 -4.91 -3.14 -16.62
CA VAL A 92 -5.15 -2.93 -15.18
C VAL A 92 -5.99 -4.06 -14.58
N TYR A 93 -7.06 -4.50 -15.25
CA TYR A 93 -7.86 -5.62 -14.76
C TYR A 93 -7.16 -6.97 -14.92
N ASP A 94 -6.42 -7.19 -16.01
CA ASP A 94 -5.63 -8.42 -16.19
C ASP A 94 -4.60 -8.61 -15.07
N VAL A 95 -3.94 -7.51 -14.65
CA VAL A 95 -2.95 -7.57 -13.57
C VAL A 95 -3.63 -7.60 -12.20
N ASN A 96 -4.54 -6.64 -11.91
CA ASN A 96 -5.03 -6.44 -10.55
C ASN A 96 -6.12 -7.44 -10.16
N LEU A 97 -6.92 -7.93 -11.10
CA LEU A 97 -7.96 -8.91 -10.84
C LEU A 97 -7.56 -10.30 -11.32
N GLY A 98 -7.11 -10.44 -12.55
CA GLY A 98 -6.61 -11.69 -13.10
C GLY A 98 -5.41 -12.23 -12.30
N GLY A 99 -4.45 -11.34 -11.97
CA GLY A 99 -3.32 -11.69 -11.12
C GLY A 99 -3.75 -12.15 -9.71
N THR A 100 -4.77 -11.50 -9.12
CA THR A 100 -5.33 -11.93 -7.82
C THR A 100 -5.94 -13.33 -7.93
N LEU A 101 -6.70 -13.59 -9.00
CA LEU A 101 -7.27 -14.92 -9.25
C LEU A 101 -6.16 -15.97 -9.37
N ASN A 102 -5.10 -15.69 -10.13
CA ASN A 102 -3.96 -16.59 -10.30
C ASN A 102 -3.25 -16.89 -8.94
N VAL A 103 -3.17 -15.91 -8.05
CA VAL A 103 -2.58 -16.10 -6.72
C VAL A 103 -3.47 -16.99 -5.85
N LEU A 104 -4.80 -16.80 -5.89
CA LEU A 104 -5.74 -17.64 -5.15
C LEU A 104 -5.72 -19.11 -5.66
N GLU A 105 -5.72 -19.31 -6.97
CA GLU A 105 -5.55 -20.64 -7.58
C GLU A 105 -4.21 -21.28 -7.18
N ALA A 106 -3.13 -20.49 -7.21
CA ALA A 106 -1.82 -21.00 -6.79
C ALA A 106 -1.79 -21.39 -5.30
N ALA A 107 -2.53 -20.66 -4.45
CA ALA A 107 -2.66 -21.03 -3.03
C ALA A 107 -3.34 -22.39 -2.85
N ILE A 108 -4.39 -22.67 -3.63
CA ILE A 108 -5.06 -23.97 -3.60
C ILE A 108 -4.12 -25.10 -4.09
N VAL A 109 -3.50 -24.91 -5.27
CA VAL A 109 -2.60 -25.91 -5.87
C VAL A 109 -1.37 -26.19 -4.99
N GLY A 110 -0.92 -25.18 -4.24
CA GLY A 110 0.24 -25.26 -3.36
C GLY A 110 -0.07 -25.66 -1.92
N ASP A 111 -1.34 -25.91 -1.57
CA ASP A 111 -1.82 -26.16 -0.20
C ASP A 111 -1.42 -25.03 0.78
N VAL A 112 -1.46 -23.78 0.31
CA VAL A 112 -1.09 -22.62 1.13
C VAL A 112 -2.27 -22.18 1.99
N PRO A 113 -2.13 -22.20 3.32
CA PRO A 113 -3.27 -21.99 4.21
C PRO A 113 -3.74 -20.55 4.31
N ARG A 114 -2.94 -19.57 3.85
CA ARG A 114 -3.23 -18.14 4.06
C ARG A 114 -2.81 -17.26 2.90
N VAL A 115 -3.68 -16.30 2.54
CA VAL A 115 -3.39 -15.22 1.60
C VAL A 115 -3.67 -13.88 2.28
N VAL A 116 -2.66 -13.01 2.33
CA VAL A 116 -2.78 -11.60 2.75
C VAL A 116 -2.82 -10.74 1.51
N PHE A 117 -3.97 -10.13 1.26
CA PHE A 117 -4.24 -9.31 0.07
C PHE A 117 -4.13 -7.82 0.39
N THR A 118 -3.33 -7.10 -0.37
CA THR A 118 -3.24 -5.65 -0.23
C THR A 118 -4.37 -4.96 -0.98
N SER A 119 -5.38 -4.55 -0.24
CA SER A 119 -6.47 -3.72 -0.71
C SER A 119 -6.16 -2.23 -0.50
N SER A 120 -7.12 -1.36 -0.60
CA SER A 120 -6.95 0.09 -0.56
C SER A 120 -8.20 0.79 -0.04
N LYS A 121 -8.04 1.95 0.57
CA LYS A 121 -9.18 2.85 0.85
C LYS A 121 -9.97 3.22 -0.42
N SER A 122 -9.37 3.11 -1.60
CA SER A 122 -10.07 3.30 -2.88
C SER A 122 -11.19 2.28 -3.10
N ALA A 123 -11.22 1.17 -2.37
CA ALA A 123 -12.31 0.21 -2.37
C ALA A 123 -13.64 0.81 -1.84
N TYR A 124 -13.57 1.85 -1.02
CA TYR A 124 -14.77 2.56 -0.57
C TYR A 124 -15.43 3.43 -1.65
N GLY A 125 -14.72 3.74 -2.75
CA GLY A 125 -15.21 4.66 -3.77
C GLY A 125 -15.38 6.07 -3.21
N VAL A 126 -16.55 6.69 -3.42
CA VAL A 126 -16.89 8.00 -2.86
C VAL A 126 -17.48 7.82 -1.46
N VAL A 127 -16.78 8.34 -0.48
CA VAL A 127 -17.24 8.38 0.91
C VAL A 127 -18.15 9.60 1.12
N THR A 128 -19.26 9.42 1.82
CA THR A 128 -20.31 10.44 2.00
C THR A 128 -20.70 10.60 3.48
N GLY A 129 -21.58 11.58 3.76
CA GLY A 129 -22.12 11.83 5.10
C GLY A 129 -21.06 12.27 6.08
N ALA A 130 -21.12 11.80 7.32
CA ALA A 130 -20.21 12.18 8.39
C ALA A 130 -18.75 11.72 8.14
N HIS A 131 -18.54 10.73 7.28
CA HIS A 131 -17.21 10.24 6.92
C HIS A 131 -16.49 11.09 5.88
N ALA A 132 -17.25 11.94 5.15
CA ALA A 132 -16.69 12.90 4.21
C ALA A 132 -16.30 14.21 4.90
N ARG A 133 -15.67 15.11 4.12
CA ARG A 133 -15.42 16.50 4.55
C ARG A 133 -16.73 17.22 4.89
N PRO A 134 -16.75 18.15 5.84
CA PRO A 134 -15.61 18.60 6.65
C PRO A 134 -15.39 17.77 7.93
N THR A 135 -16.20 16.74 8.18
CA THR A 135 -16.24 16.02 9.47
C THR A 135 -15.16 14.96 9.59
N TYR A 136 -14.88 14.22 8.49
CA TYR A 136 -13.88 13.13 8.44
C TYR A 136 -13.99 12.11 9.59
N GLN A 137 -15.22 11.75 9.97
CA GLN A 137 -15.41 10.65 10.91
C GLN A 137 -14.73 9.38 10.35
N PRO A 138 -13.96 8.64 11.16
CA PRO A 138 -13.28 7.43 10.65
C PRO A 138 -14.24 6.44 9.98
N VAL A 139 -13.83 5.93 8.81
CA VAL A 139 -14.61 5.01 7.97
C VAL A 139 -14.40 3.58 8.46
N PRO A 140 -15.43 2.88 8.97
CA PRO A 140 -15.31 1.48 9.37
C PRO A 140 -15.30 0.55 8.15
N GLU A 141 -14.83 -0.70 8.31
CA GLU A 141 -14.78 -1.69 7.24
C GLU A 141 -16.16 -2.04 6.66
N THR A 142 -17.21 -1.83 7.45
CA THR A 142 -18.61 -2.08 7.07
C THR A 142 -19.22 -0.96 6.22
N HIS A 143 -18.50 0.17 6.05
CA HIS A 143 -19.00 1.29 5.26
C HIS A 143 -19.14 0.90 3.78
N VAL A 144 -20.30 1.20 3.21
CA VAL A 144 -20.58 1.03 1.77
C VAL A 144 -20.49 2.39 1.11
N GLY A 145 -19.44 2.59 0.33
CA GLY A 145 -19.26 3.81 -0.45
C GLY A 145 -20.06 3.79 -1.77
N LEU A 146 -20.17 4.95 -2.39
CA LEU A 146 -20.77 5.07 -3.72
C LEU A 146 -19.74 4.77 -4.81
N PRO A 147 -20.16 4.25 -5.97
CA PRO A 147 -19.25 4.11 -7.11
C PRO A 147 -18.59 5.47 -7.44
N ALA A 148 -17.27 5.46 -7.54
CA ALA A 148 -16.55 6.66 -7.95
C ALA A 148 -16.73 6.93 -9.44
N PRO A 149 -16.72 8.22 -9.89
CA PRO A 149 -16.73 8.56 -11.31
C PRO A 149 -15.58 7.89 -12.05
N ALA A 150 -15.76 7.65 -13.36
CA ALA A 150 -14.77 6.99 -14.19
C ALA A 150 -13.42 7.69 -14.14
N SER A 151 -12.43 7.01 -13.60
CA SER A 151 -11.04 7.46 -13.45
C SER A 151 -10.14 6.25 -13.24
N PHE A 152 -8.83 6.44 -13.27
CA PHE A 152 -7.90 5.37 -12.86
C PHE A 152 -8.15 4.93 -11.41
N LEU A 153 -8.36 5.87 -10.49
CA LEU A 153 -8.58 5.55 -9.08
C LEU A 153 -9.85 4.73 -8.85
N SER A 154 -10.94 5.02 -9.60
CA SER A 154 -12.16 4.22 -9.51
C SER A 154 -11.95 2.80 -10.04
N MET A 155 -11.27 2.65 -11.18
CA MET A 155 -10.97 1.34 -11.77
C MET A 155 -10.07 0.50 -10.86
N TYR A 156 -9.04 1.13 -10.26
CA TYR A 156 -8.19 0.48 -9.26
C TYR A 156 -9.01 0.04 -8.03
N GLY A 157 -9.88 0.92 -7.52
CA GLY A 157 -10.78 0.60 -6.40
C GLY A 157 -11.73 -0.55 -6.73
N HIS A 158 -12.33 -0.57 -7.91
CA HIS A 158 -13.20 -1.67 -8.37
C HIS A 158 -12.44 -3.00 -8.43
N ALA A 159 -11.20 -3.00 -8.94
CA ALA A 159 -10.38 -4.21 -8.96
C ALA A 159 -10.06 -4.70 -7.54
N LYS A 160 -9.83 -3.78 -6.57
CA LYS A 160 -9.60 -4.15 -5.17
C LYS A 160 -10.83 -4.76 -4.51
N VAL A 161 -12.03 -4.16 -4.68
CA VAL A 161 -13.31 -4.72 -4.19
C VAL A 161 -13.57 -6.10 -4.79
N ALA A 162 -13.38 -6.25 -6.10
CA ALA A 162 -13.55 -7.54 -6.75
C ALA A 162 -12.56 -8.60 -6.23
N GLY A 163 -11.29 -8.21 -5.97
CA GLY A 163 -10.28 -9.07 -5.36
C GLY A 163 -10.65 -9.50 -3.93
N GLU A 164 -11.21 -8.58 -3.12
CA GLU A 164 -11.76 -8.93 -1.81
C GLU A 164 -12.86 -9.99 -1.94
N GLY A 165 -13.82 -9.76 -2.85
CA GLY A 165 -14.92 -10.71 -3.12
C GLY A 165 -14.44 -12.08 -3.57
N LEU A 166 -13.42 -12.14 -4.45
CA LEU A 166 -12.77 -13.40 -4.82
C LEU A 166 -12.20 -14.11 -3.60
N GLY A 167 -11.41 -13.42 -2.77
CA GLY A 167 -10.80 -14.01 -1.58
C GLY A 167 -11.82 -14.57 -0.59
N PHE A 168 -12.93 -13.87 -0.36
CA PHE A 168 -14.03 -14.38 0.47
C PHE A 168 -14.65 -15.67 -0.09
N ASN A 169 -14.86 -15.73 -1.41
CA ASN A 169 -15.38 -16.93 -2.06
C ASN A 169 -14.40 -18.10 -1.98
N TYR A 170 -13.10 -17.86 -2.16
CA TYR A 170 -12.07 -18.90 -2.02
C TYR A 170 -11.93 -19.38 -0.58
N CYS A 171 -12.04 -18.50 0.40
CA CYS A 171 -12.10 -18.91 1.81
C CYS A 171 -13.29 -19.84 2.06
N ALA A 172 -14.48 -19.46 1.61
CA ALA A 172 -15.69 -20.25 1.79
C ALA A 172 -15.66 -21.62 1.07
N ALA A 173 -15.07 -21.65 -0.14
CA ALA A 173 -15.03 -22.86 -0.96
C ALA A 173 -13.92 -23.84 -0.58
N PHE A 174 -12.75 -23.31 -0.17
CA PHE A 174 -11.52 -24.11 -0.02
C PHE A 174 -10.90 -24.02 1.39
N GLY A 175 -11.43 -23.17 2.27
CA GLY A 175 -10.96 -23.07 3.66
C GLY A 175 -9.61 -22.36 3.84
N ILE A 176 -9.13 -21.63 2.84
CA ILE A 176 -7.94 -20.78 3.01
C ILE A 176 -8.28 -19.54 3.85
N ASP A 177 -7.40 -19.11 4.73
CA ASP A 177 -7.53 -17.82 5.39
C ASP A 177 -7.27 -16.70 4.39
N PHE A 178 -8.14 -15.69 4.33
CA PHE A 178 -7.98 -14.55 3.44
C PHE A 178 -8.12 -13.23 4.20
N PHE A 179 -7.05 -12.44 4.28
CA PHE A 179 -7.07 -11.15 4.96
C PHE A 179 -6.80 -10.03 3.98
N ALA A 180 -7.82 -9.20 3.74
CA ALA A 180 -7.70 -8.00 2.91
C ALA A 180 -7.35 -6.79 3.78
N LEU A 181 -6.26 -6.11 3.47
CA LEU A 181 -5.81 -4.92 4.18
C LEU A 181 -6.09 -3.68 3.32
N ARG A 182 -7.07 -2.86 3.71
CA ARG A 182 -7.40 -1.59 3.05
C ARG A 182 -6.47 -0.50 3.56
N PHE A 183 -5.47 -0.16 2.77
CA PHE A 183 -4.49 0.86 3.16
C PHE A 183 -5.00 2.28 2.92
N ALA A 184 -4.72 3.16 3.87
CA ALA A 184 -4.75 4.60 3.73
C ALA A 184 -3.70 5.10 2.71
N THR A 185 -3.52 6.40 2.57
CA THR A 185 -2.51 6.98 1.68
C THR A 185 -1.11 6.69 2.21
N ILE A 186 -0.37 5.82 1.51
CA ILE A 186 0.97 5.39 1.93
C ILE A 186 2.02 6.44 1.55
N CYS A 187 2.83 6.86 2.52
CA CYS A 187 4.06 7.61 2.33
C CYS A 187 5.26 6.67 2.45
N ALA A 188 6.18 6.69 1.47
CA ALA A 188 7.30 5.76 1.42
C ALA A 188 8.51 6.32 0.66
N PRO A 189 9.75 6.08 1.13
CA PRO A 189 10.98 6.39 0.38
C PRO A 189 11.00 5.69 -0.98
N GLY A 190 11.46 6.39 -2.02
CA GLY A 190 11.51 5.89 -3.38
C GLY A 190 10.16 5.94 -4.13
N LYS A 191 9.07 6.33 -3.46
CA LYS A 191 7.75 6.39 -4.09
C LYS A 191 7.67 7.48 -5.15
N LEU A 192 8.34 8.62 -4.95
CA LEU A 192 8.34 9.69 -5.94
C LEU A 192 8.98 9.23 -7.25
N ALA A 193 10.10 8.52 -7.19
CA ALA A 193 10.78 7.97 -8.37
C ALA A 193 9.94 6.92 -9.13
N ARG A 194 9.16 6.09 -8.39
CA ARG A 194 8.40 4.97 -8.98
C ARG A 194 6.98 5.34 -9.41
N HIS A 195 6.31 6.25 -8.67
CA HIS A 195 4.90 6.60 -8.90
C HIS A 195 4.73 8.05 -9.36
N GLY A 196 5.82 8.83 -9.46
CA GLY A 196 5.80 10.20 -9.97
C GLY A 196 5.02 11.20 -9.12
N PRO A 197 4.52 12.29 -9.74
CA PRO A 197 3.92 13.44 -9.03
C PRO A 197 2.69 13.13 -8.18
N MET A 198 2.04 11.97 -8.38
CA MET A 198 0.93 11.50 -7.52
C MET A 198 1.40 11.19 -6.09
N SER A 199 2.71 11.07 -5.88
CA SER A 199 3.32 10.82 -4.56
C SER A 199 3.51 12.14 -3.79
N VAL A 200 2.41 12.87 -3.55
CA VAL A 200 2.39 14.23 -3.01
C VAL A 200 3.21 14.37 -1.72
N HIS A 201 3.06 13.45 -0.77
CA HIS A 201 3.76 13.50 0.51
C HIS A 201 5.26 13.25 0.36
N SER A 202 5.65 12.29 -0.49
CA SER A 202 7.06 12.06 -0.83
C SER A 202 7.69 13.27 -1.51
N ARG A 203 6.95 13.92 -2.45
CA ARG A 203 7.39 15.15 -3.10
C ARG A 203 7.64 16.27 -2.11
N LEU A 204 6.75 16.49 -1.16
CA LEU A 204 6.92 17.51 -0.12
C LEU A 204 8.20 17.27 0.69
N ILE A 205 8.45 16.03 1.11
CA ILE A 205 9.66 15.69 1.89
C ILE A 205 10.92 15.89 1.05
N GLU A 206 10.96 15.32 -0.16
CA GLU A 206 12.15 15.37 -1.00
C GLU A 206 12.46 16.79 -1.49
N ASN A 207 11.46 17.59 -1.85
CA ASN A 207 11.65 19.00 -2.15
C ASN A 207 12.17 19.78 -0.93
N GLY A 208 11.64 19.51 0.26
CA GLY A 208 12.12 20.10 1.51
C GLY A 208 13.59 19.80 1.78
N MET A 209 14.03 18.55 1.53
CA MET A 209 15.45 18.15 1.62
C MET A 209 16.33 18.90 0.63
N LEU A 210 15.84 19.13 -0.59
CA LEU A 210 16.60 19.78 -1.67
C LEU A 210 16.50 21.31 -1.64
N GLY A 211 15.73 21.90 -0.72
CA GLY A 211 15.47 23.34 -0.67
C GLY A 211 14.63 23.85 -1.85
N VAL A 212 13.89 22.97 -2.52
CA VAL A 212 13.03 23.31 -3.65
C VAL A 212 11.65 23.73 -3.14
N PRO A 213 11.16 24.95 -3.47
CA PRO A 213 9.84 25.37 -3.05
C PRO A 213 8.73 24.49 -3.62
N THR A 214 7.76 24.12 -2.77
CA THR A 214 6.57 23.37 -3.19
C THR A 214 5.34 24.24 -3.00
N THR A 215 4.50 24.36 -4.02
CA THR A 215 3.27 25.14 -3.96
C THR A 215 2.08 24.31 -4.42
N PHE A 216 1.04 24.29 -3.58
CA PHE A 216 -0.30 23.80 -3.92
C PHE A 216 -1.25 24.99 -3.93
N GLY A 217 -1.93 25.24 -5.06
CA GLY A 217 -2.88 26.35 -5.18
C GLY A 217 -4.13 26.17 -4.32
N GLN A 218 -4.43 24.91 -3.92
CA GLN A 218 -5.57 24.54 -3.08
C GLN A 218 -5.25 23.31 -2.24
N GLY A 219 -6.14 22.98 -1.28
CA GLY A 219 -6.06 21.73 -0.51
C GLY A 219 -5.65 21.92 0.94
N GLY A 220 -5.49 23.19 1.40
CA GLY A 220 -5.10 23.47 2.78
C GLY A 220 -6.15 23.12 3.83
N ASP A 221 -7.39 22.92 3.41
CA ASP A 221 -8.50 22.50 4.27
C ASP A 221 -8.84 21.02 4.11
N GLU A 222 -8.20 20.33 3.15
CA GLU A 222 -8.36 18.88 2.96
C GLU A 222 -7.66 18.10 4.08
N ARG A 223 -8.29 16.99 4.49
CA ARG A 223 -7.73 16.03 5.44
C ARG A 223 -7.76 14.63 4.83
N ASP A 224 -6.73 13.86 5.11
CA ASP A 224 -6.58 12.49 4.66
C ASP A 224 -5.91 11.65 5.74
N ASP A 225 -6.06 10.34 5.67
CA ASP A 225 -5.27 9.41 6.48
C ASP A 225 -3.98 9.08 5.72
N ILE A 226 -2.85 9.36 6.36
CA ILE A 226 -1.51 9.14 5.80
C ILE A 226 -0.78 8.14 6.68
N VAL A 227 -0.42 6.99 6.11
CA VAL A 227 0.31 5.93 6.82
C VAL A 227 1.73 5.79 6.29
N TYR A 228 2.67 5.57 7.19
CA TYR A 228 4.05 5.30 6.79
C TYR A 228 4.23 3.84 6.38
N VAL A 229 5.10 3.60 5.42
CA VAL A 229 5.29 2.28 4.82
C VAL A 229 5.77 1.21 5.82
N ARG A 230 6.47 1.59 6.89
CA ARG A 230 6.85 0.65 7.96
C ARG A 230 5.64 0.18 8.77
N ASP A 231 4.66 1.04 9.01
CA ASP A 231 3.40 0.65 9.64
C ASP A 231 2.57 -0.26 8.74
N VAL A 232 2.64 -0.03 7.41
CA VAL A 232 2.06 -0.94 6.40
C VAL A 232 2.71 -2.33 6.47
N ALA A 233 4.04 -2.39 6.51
CA ALA A 233 4.78 -3.65 6.62
C ALA A 233 4.46 -4.37 7.95
N GLN A 234 4.40 -3.63 9.06
CA GLN A 234 3.96 -4.15 10.36
C GLN A 234 2.57 -4.81 10.27
N ALA A 235 1.58 -4.12 9.66
CA ALA A 235 0.23 -4.66 9.53
C ALA A 235 0.20 -5.96 8.73
N ILE A 236 0.96 -6.02 7.62
CA ILE A 236 1.09 -7.24 6.80
C ILE A 236 1.75 -8.36 7.62
N GLY A 237 2.86 -8.10 8.30
CA GLY A 237 3.52 -9.08 9.16
C GLY A 237 2.61 -9.61 10.27
N ARG A 238 1.76 -8.74 10.87
CA ARG A 238 0.74 -9.12 11.84
C ARG A 238 -0.34 -10.02 11.22
N ALA A 239 -0.82 -9.69 10.01
CA ALA A 239 -1.80 -10.51 9.29
C ALA A 239 -1.23 -11.88 8.88
N VAL A 240 0.05 -11.97 8.56
CA VAL A 240 0.75 -13.24 8.30
C VAL A 240 0.77 -14.12 9.55
N THR A 241 1.04 -13.55 10.72
CA THR A 241 1.29 -14.30 11.97
C THR A 241 0.07 -14.45 12.88
N THR A 242 -1.06 -13.82 12.57
CA THR A 242 -2.25 -13.87 13.43
C THR A 242 -2.80 -15.30 13.56
N SER A 243 -3.37 -15.60 14.74
CA SER A 243 -4.13 -16.82 14.98
C SER A 243 -5.56 -16.79 14.44
N HIS A 244 -6.05 -15.61 14.00
CA HIS A 244 -7.37 -15.51 13.36
C HIS A 244 -7.45 -16.38 12.11
N ARG A 245 -8.66 -16.86 11.85
CA ARG A 245 -8.99 -17.73 10.71
C ARG A 245 -10.17 -17.16 9.94
N GLY A 246 -10.29 -17.59 8.69
CA GLY A 246 -11.38 -17.23 7.82
C GLY A 246 -11.07 -16.04 6.92
N ALA A 247 -12.09 -15.31 6.48
CA ALA A 247 -11.94 -14.17 5.60
C ALA A 247 -12.34 -12.87 6.32
N GLU A 248 -11.42 -11.89 6.33
CA GLU A 248 -11.61 -10.61 7.02
C GLU A 248 -11.05 -9.44 6.22
N ILE A 249 -11.67 -8.27 6.40
CA ILE A 249 -11.15 -6.99 5.92
C ILE A 249 -10.66 -6.19 7.13
N TYR A 250 -9.52 -5.55 6.99
CA TYR A 250 -8.94 -4.65 7.98
C TYR A 250 -8.54 -3.31 7.37
N ASN A 251 -8.92 -2.24 8.00
CA ASN A 251 -8.39 -0.92 7.70
C ASN A 251 -6.99 -0.73 8.30
N VAL A 252 -6.08 -0.19 7.52
CA VAL A 252 -4.69 0.07 7.91
C VAL A 252 -4.31 1.51 7.56
N GLY A 253 -4.19 2.34 8.57
CA GLY A 253 -3.90 3.75 8.48
C GLY A 253 -3.34 4.28 9.80
N GLN A 254 -3.29 5.60 9.95
CA GLN A 254 -3.04 6.24 11.24
C GLN A 254 -4.32 6.36 12.08
N GLY A 255 -5.50 6.25 11.46
CA GLY A 255 -6.78 6.41 12.11
C GLY A 255 -7.09 7.85 12.53
N ARG A 256 -6.38 8.83 11.97
CA ARG A 256 -6.55 10.25 12.26
C ARG A 256 -6.30 11.13 11.03
N PRO A 257 -6.95 12.31 10.97
CA PRO A 257 -6.84 13.19 9.82
C PRO A 257 -5.54 14.01 9.84
N PHE A 258 -4.85 14.05 8.69
CA PHE A 258 -3.75 14.96 8.43
C PHE A 258 -4.02 15.80 7.18
N GLY A 259 -3.52 17.04 7.16
CA GLY A 259 -3.54 17.90 5.98
C GLY A 259 -2.14 18.16 5.43
N LEU A 260 -2.10 18.78 4.25
CA LEU A 260 -0.82 19.22 3.66
C LEU A 260 -0.08 20.22 4.54
N LYS A 261 -0.81 21.08 5.28
CA LYS A 261 -0.21 22.05 6.21
C LYS A 261 0.47 21.37 7.39
N ASP A 262 -0.11 20.27 7.90
CA ASP A 262 0.49 19.48 8.99
C ASP A 262 1.79 18.84 8.51
N MET A 263 1.77 18.25 7.31
CA MET A 263 2.98 17.68 6.68
C MET A 263 4.04 18.77 6.43
N ALA A 264 3.65 19.93 5.89
CA ALA A 264 4.56 21.05 5.69
C ALA A 264 5.22 21.49 7.00
N THR A 265 4.46 21.54 8.10
CA THR A 265 4.97 21.89 9.43
C THR A 265 5.99 20.86 9.92
N ALA A 266 5.73 19.56 9.78
CA ALA A 266 6.68 18.51 10.14
C ALA A 266 7.98 18.58 9.32
N ILE A 267 7.86 18.85 8.01
CA ILE A 267 9.00 19.04 7.12
C ILE A 267 9.82 20.28 7.53
N GLN A 268 9.17 21.40 7.85
CA GLN A 268 9.86 22.63 8.29
C GLN A 268 10.58 22.48 9.63
N ARG A 269 10.08 21.65 10.55
CA ARG A 269 10.82 21.30 11.77
C ARG A 269 12.13 20.59 11.46
N ARG A 270 12.15 19.74 10.45
CA ARG A 270 13.36 19.00 10.02
C ARG A 270 14.26 19.82 9.11
N PHE A 271 13.67 20.68 8.27
CA PHE A 271 14.33 21.52 7.28
C PHE A 271 13.80 22.96 7.40
N PRO A 272 14.36 23.80 8.31
CA PRO A 272 13.83 25.15 8.58
C PRO A 272 13.75 26.08 7.36
N GLY A 273 14.54 25.82 6.33
CA GLY A 273 14.51 26.55 5.05
C GLY A 273 13.49 26.05 4.03
N ALA A 274 12.75 24.97 4.33
CA ALA A 274 11.77 24.41 3.39
C ALA A 274 10.59 25.36 3.17
N VAL A 275 10.28 25.64 1.90
CA VAL A 275 9.16 26.49 1.49
C VAL A 275 8.02 25.59 1.00
N CYS A 276 6.96 25.51 1.80
CA CYS A 276 5.75 24.76 1.46
C CYS A 276 4.55 25.72 1.51
N ASN A 277 4.04 26.11 0.36
CA ASN A 277 2.89 26.99 0.24
C ASN A 277 1.64 26.18 -0.08
N VAL A 278 0.62 26.23 0.77
CA VAL A 278 -0.64 25.51 0.57
C VAL A 278 -1.81 26.49 0.62
N GLY A 279 -2.44 26.71 -0.52
CA GLY A 279 -3.63 27.55 -0.64
C GLY A 279 -4.85 26.92 0.04
N PRO A 280 -5.89 27.74 0.31
CA PRO A 280 -7.12 27.27 0.96
C PRO A 280 -7.90 26.29 0.07
N GLY A 281 -8.99 25.71 0.63
CA GLY A 281 -9.89 24.81 -0.09
C GLY A 281 -9.47 23.37 -0.03
N TYR A 282 -10.10 22.55 -0.87
CA TYR A 282 -10.04 21.11 -0.86
C TYR A 282 -9.42 20.55 -2.14
N ASP A 283 -9.27 19.20 -2.20
CA ASP A 283 -8.90 18.44 -3.39
C ASP A 283 -7.56 18.87 -4.03
N PHE A 284 -6.47 18.77 -3.24
CA PHE A 284 -5.13 19.13 -3.71
C PHE A 284 -4.62 18.26 -4.88
N MET A 285 -5.16 17.06 -5.06
CA MET A 285 -4.82 16.18 -6.18
C MET A 285 -5.67 16.44 -7.44
N LYS A 286 -6.71 17.26 -7.32
CA LYS A 286 -7.67 17.57 -8.40
C LYS A 286 -8.31 16.32 -9.00
N VAL A 287 -8.70 15.37 -8.15
CA VAL A 287 -9.32 14.11 -8.53
C VAL A 287 -10.86 14.20 -8.68
N GLY A 288 -11.44 15.33 -8.29
CA GLY A 288 -12.84 15.66 -8.56
C GLY A 288 -13.89 14.91 -7.74
N PHE A 289 -13.51 14.02 -6.83
CA PHE A 289 -14.41 13.28 -5.95
C PHE A 289 -13.76 13.04 -4.59
N GLY A 290 -14.55 12.62 -3.60
CA GLY A 290 -14.10 12.41 -2.22
C GLY A 290 -13.18 11.19 -2.06
N ALA A 291 -11.96 11.30 -2.55
CA ALA A 291 -10.92 10.27 -2.38
C ALA A 291 -10.21 10.36 -1.01
N TYR A 292 -10.51 11.41 -0.26
CA TYR A 292 -9.87 11.72 1.01
C TYR A 292 -10.77 11.27 2.15
N ASN A 293 -10.26 10.44 3.00
CA ASN A 293 -10.99 9.93 4.17
C ASN A 293 -10.01 9.42 5.23
N VAL A 294 -10.52 9.26 6.45
CA VAL A 294 -9.80 8.69 7.59
C VAL A 294 -10.35 7.29 7.84
N LEU A 295 -9.48 6.32 8.08
CA LEU A 295 -9.89 4.94 8.32
C LEU A 295 -10.08 4.67 9.81
N ASP A 296 -11.13 3.93 10.17
CA ASP A 296 -11.25 3.35 11.50
C ASP A 296 -10.36 2.10 11.57
N ILE A 297 -9.30 2.18 12.35
CA ILE A 297 -8.31 1.11 12.51
C ILE A 297 -8.55 0.26 13.77
N SER A 298 -9.64 0.47 14.49
CA SER A 298 -9.92 -0.19 15.77
C SER A 298 -9.97 -1.71 15.65
N LYS A 299 -10.54 -2.24 14.56
CA LYS A 299 -10.60 -3.67 14.28
C LYS A 299 -9.21 -4.27 14.08
N ALA A 300 -8.36 -3.63 13.28
CA ALA A 300 -6.97 -4.07 13.08
C ALA A 300 -6.18 -4.03 14.39
N GLY A 301 -6.40 -3.00 15.22
CA GLY A 301 -5.82 -2.90 16.56
C GLY A 301 -6.23 -4.07 17.45
N ALA A 302 -7.53 -4.34 17.54
CA ALA A 302 -8.07 -5.37 18.42
C ALA A 302 -7.71 -6.81 18.00
N GLN A 303 -7.74 -7.10 16.68
CA GLN A 303 -7.62 -8.45 16.19
C GLN A 303 -6.20 -8.81 15.69
N LEU A 304 -5.47 -7.86 15.14
CA LEU A 304 -4.10 -8.09 14.64
C LEU A 304 -3.03 -7.53 15.60
N GLY A 305 -3.42 -6.73 16.60
CA GLY A 305 -2.48 -5.96 17.41
C GLY A 305 -1.77 -4.89 16.60
N TYR A 306 -2.40 -4.38 15.52
CA TYR A 306 -1.87 -3.30 14.72
C TYR A 306 -1.87 -1.99 15.52
N ALA A 307 -0.72 -1.32 15.56
CA ALA A 307 -0.57 -0.01 16.20
C ALA A 307 0.44 0.80 15.38
N PRO A 308 0.00 1.83 14.64
CA PRO A 308 0.90 2.67 13.87
C PRO A 308 1.86 3.42 14.80
N GLN A 309 3.13 3.46 14.44
CA GLN A 309 4.22 3.99 15.28
C GLN A 309 4.80 5.30 14.74
N TYR A 310 4.51 5.63 13.49
CA TYR A 310 5.11 6.78 12.80
C TYR A 310 4.11 7.92 12.67
N ASP A 311 4.14 8.88 13.60
CA ASP A 311 3.49 10.18 13.37
C ASP A 311 4.21 10.96 12.26
N LEU A 312 3.77 12.17 11.94
CA LEU A 312 4.37 12.93 10.82
C LEU A 312 5.84 13.27 11.04
N ASP A 313 6.26 13.57 12.25
CA ASP A 313 7.66 13.90 12.55
C ASP A 313 8.56 12.66 12.44
N ALA A 314 8.14 11.54 13.02
CA ALA A 314 8.83 10.26 12.91
C ALA A 314 8.86 9.76 11.45
N MET A 315 7.76 9.93 10.70
CA MET A 315 7.67 9.60 9.28
C MET A 315 8.70 10.39 8.46
N VAL A 316 8.75 11.72 8.62
CA VAL A 316 9.72 12.58 7.90
C VAL A 316 11.14 12.20 8.29
N GLY A 317 11.41 11.98 9.58
CA GLY A 317 12.74 11.59 10.07
C GLY A 317 13.23 10.27 9.49
N ASP A 318 12.41 9.22 9.56
CA ASP A 318 12.77 7.89 9.04
C ASP A 318 12.82 7.87 7.50
N TYR A 319 11.95 8.65 6.82
CA TYR A 319 11.98 8.78 5.37
C TYR A 319 13.34 9.28 4.89
N VAL A 320 13.84 10.37 5.49
CA VAL A 320 15.14 10.96 5.18
C VAL A 320 16.27 9.97 5.46
N ALA A 321 16.28 9.37 6.66
CA ALA A 321 17.27 8.39 7.05
C ALA A 321 17.28 7.16 6.11
N ALA A 322 16.13 6.74 5.61
CA ALA A 322 16.01 5.63 4.68
C ALA A 322 16.55 5.97 3.29
N LEU A 323 16.30 7.19 2.77
CA LEU A 323 16.92 7.62 1.51
C LEU A 323 18.47 7.59 1.61
N GLU A 324 19.01 8.14 2.70
CA GLU A 324 20.46 8.14 2.96
C GLU A 324 21.00 6.71 3.10
N ARG A 325 20.37 5.89 3.94
CA ARG A 325 20.79 4.51 4.22
C ARG A 325 20.81 3.64 2.97
N PHE A 326 19.85 3.79 2.10
CA PHE A 326 19.73 2.95 0.90
C PHE A 326 20.32 3.60 -0.35
N GLY A 327 20.93 4.78 -0.23
CA GLY A 327 21.51 5.50 -1.35
C GLY A 327 20.48 5.91 -2.41
N ILE A 328 19.25 6.17 -2.00
CA ILE A 328 18.18 6.63 -2.89
C ILE A 328 18.31 8.14 -3.06
N THR A 329 18.58 8.59 -4.27
CA THR A 329 18.70 10.03 -4.57
C THR A 329 17.35 10.71 -4.47
N PRO A 330 17.17 11.75 -3.63
CA PRO A 330 15.96 12.52 -3.59
C PRO A 330 15.72 13.25 -4.91
N MET A 331 14.46 13.38 -5.31
CA MET A 331 14.05 13.97 -6.57
C MET A 331 13.31 15.29 -6.34
N ALA A 332 13.68 16.33 -7.10
CA ALA A 332 12.87 17.55 -7.20
C ALA A 332 11.70 17.33 -8.20
N SER A 333 10.49 17.79 -7.85
CA SER A 333 9.34 17.70 -8.75
C SER A 333 8.28 18.79 -8.50
#